data_11e351946d15f9f3b5b32aa7c8bf4fdc
#
_entry.id   11e351946d15f9f3b5b32aa7c8bf4fdc
#
_cell.length_a   1.000
_cell.length_b   1.000
_cell.length_c   1.000
_cell.angle_alpha   90.00
_cell.angle_beta   90.00
_cell.angle_gamma   90.00
#
_symmetry.space_group_name_H-M   'P 1'
#
loop_
_entity.id
_entity.type
_entity.pdbx_description
1 polymer ?
#
loop_
_entity_poly.entity_id
_entity_poly.type
_entity_poly.pdbx_seq_one_letter_code
_entity_poly.pdbx_strand_id
1 'polypeptide(L)'
;GIKVGVYFFSSAVNETEAIEEADWVADYISKYQITYPVAFDCEGFTDSASRQYGMSSEARTKVAEAFLQEIYNKGYTPMFYAAMNELSENSQWDTKALESRYKIWVSQYPDTAYPETPQSSYEGTHAMWQYTNKGKVSGIDKPVDLNVAYFGFDETESAKNGDAADNATADPEANMKFSDVNETVTAKESVNLRDIPSQGNDSTIKATLNNGDTATRTGVSDSGW
;
A
#
# COMPACT_ATOMS: atom_id res chain seq x y z
N GLY A 1 -6.23 15.39 -18.13
CA GLY A 1 -6.99 15.77 -16.94
C GLY A 1 -6.10 15.76 -15.71
N ILE A 2 -6.59 16.21 -14.58
CA ILE A 2 -5.87 16.12 -13.29
C ILE A 2 -5.90 14.67 -12.83
N LYS A 3 -4.76 14.13 -12.44
CA LYS A 3 -4.68 12.81 -11.81
C LYS A 3 -5.18 12.92 -10.36
N VAL A 4 -5.94 11.94 -9.91
CA VAL A 4 -6.60 11.96 -8.59
C VAL A 4 -6.23 10.69 -7.82
N GLY A 5 -5.77 10.88 -6.60
CA GLY A 5 -5.64 9.85 -5.58
C GLY A 5 -6.52 10.18 -4.38
N VAL A 6 -6.52 9.32 -3.40
CA VAL A 6 -7.25 9.55 -2.15
C VAL A 6 -6.40 9.08 -0.96
N TYR A 7 -6.71 9.59 0.21
CA TYR A 7 -6.23 9.01 1.46
C TYR A 7 -7.41 8.68 2.37
N PHE A 8 -7.21 7.74 3.26
CA PHE A 8 -8.18 7.35 4.26
C PHE A 8 -7.55 7.47 5.65
N PHE A 9 -8.16 8.30 6.51
CA PHE A 9 -7.73 8.45 7.90
C PHE A 9 -8.26 7.28 8.71
N SER A 10 -7.38 6.32 8.97
CA SER A 10 -7.71 5.08 9.66
C SER A 10 -7.81 5.26 11.16
N SER A 11 -8.80 4.63 11.75
CA SER A 11 -8.96 4.46 13.19
C SER A 11 -9.03 2.98 13.60
N ALA A 12 -8.71 2.08 12.69
CA ALA A 12 -8.72 0.64 12.92
C ALA A 12 -7.75 0.23 14.04
N VAL A 13 -8.16 -0.70 14.87
CA VAL A 13 -7.39 -1.23 16.00
C VAL A 13 -7.01 -2.71 15.81
N ASN A 14 -7.43 -3.30 14.70
CA ASN A 14 -7.09 -4.65 14.28
C ASN A 14 -7.19 -4.79 12.76
N GLU A 15 -6.68 -5.89 12.22
CA GLU A 15 -6.63 -6.17 10.80
C GLU A 15 -8.03 -6.28 10.15
N THR A 16 -9.01 -6.80 10.89
CA THR A 16 -10.39 -6.91 10.39
C THR A 16 -11.01 -5.53 10.15
N GLU A 17 -10.87 -4.62 11.10
CA GLU A 17 -11.35 -3.24 10.93
C GLU A 17 -10.62 -2.52 9.78
N ALA A 18 -9.32 -2.77 9.63
CA ALA A 18 -8.54 -2.19 8.54
C ALA A 18 -9.03 -2.66 7.15
N ILE A 19 -9.37 -3.93 7.02
CA ILE A 19 -9.97 -4.49 5.80
C ILE A 19 -11.36 -3.86 5.55
N GLU A 20 -12.19 -3.71 6.58
CA GLU A 20 -13.49 -3.05 6.46
C GLU A 20 -13.36 -1.59 6.01
N GLU A 21 -12.37 -0.85 6.53
CA GLU A 21 -12.07 0.52 6.10
C GLU A 21 -11.61 0.56 4.63
N ALA A 22 -10.74 -0.38 4.22
CA ALA A 22 -10.27 -0.49 2.84
C ALA A 22 -11.41 -0.84 1.88
N ASP A 23 -12.26 -1.78 2.23
CA ASP A 23 -13.47 -2.13 1.49
C ASP A 23 -14.38 -0.92 1.30
N TRP A 24 -14.63 -0.20 2.38
CA TRP A 24 -15.48 0.98 2.35
C TRP A 24 -14.94 2.06 1.41
N VAL A 25 -13.65 2.39 1.52
CA VAL A 25 -13.07 3.42 0.66
C VAL A 25 -13.04 2.96 -0.80
N ALA A 26 -12.69 1.71 -1.07
CA ALA A 26 -12.67 1.17 -2.43
C ALA A 26 -14.06 1.21 -3.08
N ASP A 27 -15.10 0.81 -2.36
CA ASP A 27 -16.48 0.89 -2.83
C ASP A 27 -16.91 2.34 -3.09
N TYR A 28 -16.59 3.25 -2.16
CA TYR A 28 -16.93 4.67 -2.31
C TYR A 28 -16.31 5.32 -3.54
N ILE A 29 -15.05 5.00 -3.83
CA ILE A 29 -14.29 5.59 -4.95
C ILE A 29 -14.51 4.86 -6.29
N SER A 30 -15.13 3.69 -6.29
CA SER A 30 -15.32 2.84 -7.49
C SER A 30 -15.98 3.55 -8.69
N LYS A 31 -16.79 4.56 -8.43
CA LYS A 31 -17.47 5.39 -9.44
C LYS A 31 -16.61 6.52 -10.00
N TYR A 32 -15.40 6.72 -9.50
CA TYR A 32 -14.49 7.77 -9.93
C TYR A 32 -13.28 7.18 -10.63
N GLN A 33 -12.67 7.93 -11.51
CA GLN A 33 -11.41 7.56 -12.13
C GLN A 33 -10.25 7.93 -11.20
N ILE A 34 -9.84 7.00 -10.36
CA ILE A 34 -8.68 7.14 -9.47
C ILE A 34 -7.46 6.62 -10.22
N THR A 35 -6.46 7.49 -10.40
CA THR A 35 -5.24 7.24 -11.19
C THR A 35 -3.95 7.43 -10.38
N TYR A 36 -4.10 7.93 -9.16
CA TYR A 36 -3.05 8.07 -8.15
C TYR A 36 -3.33 7.12 -6.99
N PRO A 37 -2.37 6.90 -6.08
CA PRO A 37 -2.53 5.95 -4.99
C PRO A 37 -3.71 6.23 -4.06
N VAL A 38 -4.14 5.17 -3.38
CA VAL A 38 -4.99 5.21 -2.20
C VAL A 38 -4.09 5.05 -0.98
N ALA A 39 -3.98 6.10 -0.18
CA ALA A 39 -3.05 6.15 0.94
C ALA A 39 -3.74 5.77 2.26
N PHE A 40 -3.05 4.93 3.05
CA PHE A 40 -3.34 4.72 4.46
C PHE A 40 -2.73 5.86 5.26
N ASP A 41 -3.55 6.54 6.05
CA ASP A 41 -3.17 7.64 6.93
C ASP A 41 -3.61 7.30 8.37
N CYS A 42 -2.68 7.30 9.30
CA CYS A 42 -2.93 6.99 10.69
C CYS A 42 -2.08 7.88 11.58
N GLU A 43 -2.73 8.85 12.19
CA GLU A 43 -2.07 9.88 13.00
C GLU A 43 -2.66 9.97 14.41
N GLY A 44 -1.94 10.63 15.31
CA GLY A 44 -2.44 10.92 16.65
C GLY A 44 -2.60 9.70 17.57
N PHE A 45 -2.04 8.55 17.21
CA PHE A 45 -2.14 7.30 17.96
C PHE A 45 -1.41 7.34 19.32
N THR A 46 -0.60 8.35 19.57
CA THR A 46 0.03 8.61 20.89
C THR A 46 -0.86 9.42 21.83
N ASP A 47 -1.96 9.99 21.35
CA ASP A 47 -2.95 10.66 22.18
C ASP A 47 -3.82 9.62 22.91
N SER A 48 -3.99 9.80 24.20
CA SER A 48 -4.82 8.91 25.06
C SER A 48 -6.30 8.88 24.65
N ALA A 49 -6.77 9.83 23.87
CA ALA A 49 -8.13 9.84 23.30
C ALA A 49 -8.22 9.02 21.99
N SER A 50 -7.12 8.62 21.39
CA SER A 50 -7.12 7.79 20.19
C SER A 50 -7.54 6.36 20.51
N ARG A 51 -8.33 5.75 19.61
CA ARG A 51 -8.65 4.31 19.68
C ARG A 51 -7.39 3.44 19.63
N GLN A 52 -6.33 3.92 18.98
CA GLN A 52 -5.07 3.21 18.76
C GLN A 52 -4.04 3.46 19.88
N TYR A 53 -4.42 4.21 20.91
CA TYR A 53 -3.53 4.49 22.04
C TYR A 53 -3.05 3.20 22.70
N GLY A 54 -1.73 3.10 22.89
CA GLY A 54 -1.11 1.95 23.53
C GLY A 54 -0.92 0.72 22.62
N MET A 55 -1.29 0.80 21.34
CA MET A 55 -0.93 -0.26 20.39
C MET A 55 0.59 -0.29 20.20
N SER A 56 1.14 -1.50 20.11
CA SER A 56 2.54 -1.67 19.73
C SER A 56 2.79 -1.28 18.26
N SER A 57 4.03 -0.92 17.92
CA SER A 57 4.41 -0.66 16.53
C SER A 57 4.13 -1.87 15.63
N GLU A 58 4.39 -3.08 16.11
CA GLU A 58 4.09 -4.32 15.37
C GLU A 58 2.59 -4.45 15.07
N ALA A 59 1.73 -4.29 16.07
CA ALA A 59 0.28 -4.41 15.89
C ALA A 59 -0.26 -3.32 14.94
N ARG A 60 0.23 -2.09 15.07
CA ARG A 60 -0.17 -0.98 14.21
C ARG A 60 0.32 -1.18 12.77
N THR A 61 1.52 -1.73 12.58
CA THR A 61 2.03 -2.06 11.24
C THR A 61 1.17 -3.13 10.58
N LYS A 62 0.75 -4.17 11.29
CA LYS A 62 -0.16 -5.20 10.75
C LYS A 62 -1.51 -4.61 10.32
N VAL A 63 -2.03 -3.66 11.07
CA VAL A 63 -3.25 -2.92 10.69
C VAL A 63 -3.04 -2.15 9.37
N ALA A 64 -1.92 -1.43 9.25
CA ALA A 64 -1.59 -0.73 8.02
C ALA A 64 -1.41 -1.68 6.84
N GLU A 65 -0.68 -2.79 7.03
CA GLU A 65 -0.48 -3.82 5.98
C GLU A 65 -1.79 -4.44 5.52
N ALA A 66 -2.72 -4.72 6.44
CA ALA A 66 -4.02 -5.29 6.10
C ALA A 66 -4.85 -4.32 5.22
N PHE A 67 -4.88 -3.03 5.57
CA PHE A 67 -5.52 -2.01 4.74
C PHE A 67 -4.87 -1.92 3.35
N LEU A 68 -3.55 -1.77 3.31
CA LEU A 68 -2.80 -1.58 2.07
C LEU A 68 -2.92 -2.80 1.14
N GLN A 69 -2.88 -4.01 1.71
CA GLN A 69 -3.08 -5.23 0.95
C GLN A 69 -4.49 -5.31 0.38
N GLU A 70 -5.52 -4.93 1.14
CA GLU A 70 -6.89 -4.94 0.65
C GLU A 70 -7.12 -3.88 -0.44
N ILE A 71 -6.54 -2.68 -0.31
CA ILE A 71 -6.54 -1.67 -1.37
C ILE A 71 -5.92 -2.23 -2.67
N TYR A 72 -4.82 -2.97 -2.55
CA TYR A 72 -4.20 -3.66 -3.68
C TYR A 72 -5.14 -4.72 -4.28
N ASN A 73 -5.76 -5.56 -3.44
CA ASN A 73 -6.73 -6.58 -3.88
C ASN A 73 -7.93 -5.98 -4.64
N LYS A 74 -8.31 -4.73 -4.32
CA LYS A 74 -9.36 -3.98 -5.03
C LYS A 74 -8.89 -3.34 -6.33
N GLY A 75 -7.62 -3.51 -6.71
CA GLY A 75 -7.05 -3.00 -7.97
C GLY A 75 -6.59 -1.55 -7.92
N TYR A 76 -6.38 -0.99 -6.73
CA TYR A 76 -5.80 0.33 -6.55
C TYR A 76 -4.33 0.23 -6.13
N THR A 77 -3.56 1.28 -6.40
CA THR A 77 -2.18 1.37 -5.92
C THR A 77 -2.16 1.78 -4.46
N PRO A 78 -1.70 0.93 -3.53
CA PRO A 78 -1.60 1.31 -2.13
C PRO A 78 -0.42 2.25 -1.89
N MET A 79 -0.55 3.14 -0.88
CA MET A 79 0.51 4.03 -0.41
C MET A 79 0.42 4.17 1.11
N PHE A 80 1.55 4.21 1.78
CA PHE A 80 1.62 4.44 3.21
C PHE A 80 2.09 5.86 3.52
N TYR A 81 1.30 6.60 4.30
CA TYR A 81 1.64 7.94 4.76
C TYR A 81 2.02 7.94 6.24
N ALA A 82 3.11 8.63 6.57
CA ALA A 82 3.49 8.92 7.95
C ALA A 82 4.45 10.11 8.06
N ALA A 83 4.56 10.67 9.25
CA ALA A 83 5.55 11.69 9.54
C ALA A 83 6.97 11.10 9.59
N MET A 84 7.96 11.88 9.15
CA MET A 84 9.37 11.46 9.09
C MET A 84 9.88 10.93 10.43
N ASN A 85 9.56 11.59 11.54
CA ASN A 85 10.00 11.16 12.87
C ASN A 85 9.38 9.82 13.30
N GLU A 86 8.20 9.48 12.83
CA GLU A 86 7.57 8.19 13.11
C GLU A 86 8.24 7.05 12.33
N LEU A 87 8.72 7.37 11.12
CA LEU A 87 9.42 6.42 10.25
C LEU A 87 10.88 6.18 10.70
N SER A 88 11.58 7.23 11.15
CA SER A 88 13.04 7.17 11.33
C SER A 88 13.50 7.08 12.78
N GLU A 89 12.90 7.82 13.70
CA GLU A 89 13.49 8.01 15.04
C GLU A 89 12.82 7.18 16.12
N ASN A 90 11.52 6.99 16.03
CA ASN A 90 10.74 6.48 17.17
C ASN A 90 10.26 5.04 16.97
N SER A 91 10.65 4.38 15.89
CA SER A 91 10.23 3.01 15.60
C SER A 91 8.71 2.80 15.81
N GLN A 92 7.91 3.81 15.41
CA GLN A 92 6.47 3.76 15.56
C GLN A 92 5.83 2.76 14.58
N TRP A 93 6.58 2.42 13.54
CA TRP A 93 6.23 1.48 12.49
C TRP A 93 7.37 0.49 12.25
N ASP A 94 7.08 -0.69 11.74
CA ASP A 94 8.09 -1.48 11.05
C ASP A 94 8.31 -0.89 9.65
N THR A 95 9.08 0.21 9.64
CA THR A 95 9.34 1.01 8.44
C THR A 95 9.98 0.18 7.34
N LYS A 96 10.87 -0.75 7.68
CA LYS A 96 11.53 -1.60 6.68
C LYS A 96 10.56 -2.56 5.99
N ALA A 97 9.64 -3.13 6.75
CA ALA A 97 8.60 -3.97 6.18
C ALA A 97 7.71 -3.16 5.23
N LEU A 98 7.27 -1.97 5.64
CA LEU A 98 6.42 -1.11 4.83
C LEU A 98 7.15 -0.60 3.58
N GLU A 99 8.38 -0.11 3.68
CA GLU A 99 9.19 0.36 2.54
C GLU A 99 9.48 -0.74 1.51
N SER A 100 9.59 -1.99 1.96
CA SER A 100 9.87 -3.12 1.06
C SER A 100 8.67 -3.50 0.19
N ARG A 101 7.45 -3.07 0.55
CA ARG A 101 6.21 -3.52 -0.08
C ARG A 101 5.38 -2.40 -0.66
N TYR A 102 5.46 -1.20 -0.10
CA TYR A 102 4.54 -0.11 -0.43
C TYR A 102 5.29 1.19 -0.74
N LYS A 103 4.69 2.02 -1.59
CA LYS A 103 5.16 3.40 -1.78
C LYS A 103 4.96 4.16 -0.47
N ILE A 104 6.00 4.88 -0.05
CA ILE A 104 5.95 5.73 1.14
C ILE A 104 5.67 7.18 0.72
N TRP A 105 4.75 7.80 1.43
CA TRP A 105 4.48 9.22 1.40
C TRP A 105 4.92 9.82 2.74
N VAL A 106 6.07 10.47 2.74
CA VAL A 106 6.64 11.06 3.96
C VAL A 106 6.11 12.48 4.16
N SER A 107 5.71 12.80 5.39
CA SER A 107 5.46 14.17 5.83
C SER A 107 6.67 14.72 6.57
N GLN A 108 7.25 15.78 6.03
CA GLN A 108 8.37 16.49 6.63
C GLN A 108 8.37 17.92 6.15
N TYR A 109 8.28 18.87 7.08
CA TYR A 109 8.17 20.29 6.78
C TYR A 109 9.51 20.98 7.09
N PRO A 110 10.30 21.35 6.04
CA PRO A 110 11.53 22.10 6.23
C PRO A 110 11.22 23.55 6.60
N ASP A 111 12.21 24.26 7.16
CA ASP A 111 12.09 25.69 7.49
C ASP A 111 11.77 26.53 6.25
N THR A 112 12.34 26.15 5.12
CA THR A 112 12.08 26.75 3.81
C THR A 112 11.46 25.71 2.91
N ALA A 113 10.25 25.97 2.41
CA ALA A 113 9.49 25.01 1.61
C ALA A 113 10.10 24.77 0.22
N TYR A 114 9.63 23.74 -0.46
CA TYR A 114 9.94 23.53 -1.88
C TYR A 114 9.49 24.77 -2.71
N PRO A 115 10.24 25.23 -3.71
CA PRO A 115 11.43 24.57 -4.29
C PRO A 115 12.78 24.95 -3.67
N GLU A 116 12.85 25.89 -2.73
CA GLU A 116 14.11 26.31 -2.10
C GLU A 116 14.79 25.13 -1.36
N THR A 117 13.99 24.31 -0.68
CA THR A 117 14.41 22.99 -0.23
C THR A 117 13.99 21.98 -1.27
N PRO A 118 14.92 21.40 -2.06
CA PRO A 118 14.55 20.63 -3.25
C PRO A 118 14.09 19.20 -2.97
N GLN A 119 14.36 18.69 -1.77
CA GLN A 119 14.04 17.31 -1.37
C GLN A 119 13.84 17.19 0.14
N SER A 120 13.14 16.13 0.56
CA SER A 120 13.00 15.78 1.98
C SER A 120 14.35 15.41 2.59
N SER A 121 14.50 15.69 3.89
CA SER A 121 15.62 15.18 4.70
C SER A 121 15.42 13.73 5.18
N TYR A 122 14.32 13.08 4.82
CA TYR A 122 14.10 11.67 5.11
C TYR A 122 15.07 10.81 4.29
N GLU A 123 15.86 9.98 4.98
CA GLU A 123 16.89 9.14 4.33
C GLU A 123 16.35 7.83 3.79
N GLY A 124 15.11 7.43 4.17
CA GLY A 124 14.46 6.22 3.68
C GLY A 124 13.88 6.37 2.26
N THR A 125 13.51 5.24 1.69
CA THR A 125 12.88 5.22 0.36
C THR A 125 11.48 5.81 0.43
N HIS A 126 11.21 6.82 -0.39
CA HIS A 126 9.88 7.42 -0.48
C HIS A 126 9.54 7.83 -1.91
N ALA A 127 8.26 7.76 -2.22
CA ALA A 127 7.73 8.09 -3.53
C ALA A 127 7.02 9.45 -3.57
N MET A 128 6.67 9.99 -2.40
CA MET A 128 5.99 11.28 -2.29
C MET A 128 6.39 11.99 -1.00
N TRP A 129 6.48 13.31 -1.05
CA TRP A 129 6.86 14.15 0.06
C TRP A 129 5.85 15.28 0.25
N GLN A 130 5.20 15.33 1.41
CA GLN A 130 4.39 16.46 1.86
C GLN A 130 5.33 17.46 2.54
N TYR A 131 5.54 18.62 1.90
CA TYR A 131 6.53 19.59 2.35
C TYR A 131 5.95 20.79 3.09
N THR A 132 4.64 20.94 3.10
CA THR A 132 3.94 21.99 3.86
C THR A 132 2.45 21.69 3.99
N ASN A 133 1.88 22.12 5.11
CA ASN A 133 0.42 22.18 5.33
C ASN A 133 -0.12 23.62 5.29
N LYS A 134 0.67 24.58 4.77
CA LYS A 134 0.33 26.00 4.68
C LYS A 134 0.34 26.50 3.23
N GLY A 135 0.18 25.59 2.29
CA GLY A 135 0.15 25.88 0.87
C GLY A 135 -1.02 26.77 0.46
N LYS A 136 -0.85 27.46 -0.65
CA LYS A 136 -1.89 28.31 -1.24
C LYS A 136 -2.13 27.88 -2.68
N VAL A 137 -3.38 27.61 -3.01
CA VAL A 137 -3.81 27.27 -4.36
C VAL A 137 -4.89 28.26 -4.78
N SER A 138 -4.76 28.81 -5.99
CA SER A 138 -5.73 29.76 -6.51
C SER A 138 -7.14 29.13 -6.55
N GLY A 139 -8.10 29.82 -5.98
CA GLY A 139 -9.49 29.34 -5.86
C GLY A 139 -9.79 28.53 -4.59
N ILE A 140 -8.81 28.36 -3.71
CA ILE A 140 -9.00 27.74 -2.39
C ILE A 140 -8.60 28.73 -1.30
N ASP A 141 -9.56 29.11 -0.46
CA ASP A 141 -9.34 30.15 0.57
C ASP A 141 -8.58 29.66 1.81
N LYS A 142 -8.59 28.35 2.04
CA LYS A 142 -7.90 27.73 3.19
C LYS A 142 -6.51 27.23 2.78
N PRO A 143 -5.57 27.17 3.73
CA PRO A 143 -4.32 26.44 3.51
C PRO A 143 -4.57 24.99 3.09
N VAL A 144 -3.72 24.48 2.23
CA VAL A 144 -3.74 23.11 1.73
C VAL A 144 -2.36 22.49 1.88
N ASP A 145 -2.33 21.18 1.96
CA ASP A 145 -1.10 20.41 1.92
C ASP A 145 -0.53 20.44 0.51
N LEU A 146 0.76 20.72 0.39
CA LEU A 146 1.45 20.65 -0.89
C LEU A 146 2.51 19.56 -0.87
N ASN A 147 2.64 18.89 -2.00
CA ASN A 147 3.43 17.69 -2.12
C ASN A 147 4.31 17.71 -3.37
N VAL A 148 5.43 16.99 -3.30
CA VAL A 148 6.20 16.57 -4.45
C VAL A 148 6.00 15.07 -4.61
N ALA A 149 5.49 14.63 -5.75
CA ALA A 149 5.44 13.22 -6.11
C ALA A 149 6.58 12.93 -7.11
N TYR A 150 7.26 11.80 -6.91
CA TYR A 150 8.38 11.37 -7.76
C TYR A 150 7.96 10.33 -8.80
N PHE A 151 6.66 10.24 -9.08
CA PHE A 151 6.05 9.30 -10.02
C PHE A 151 4.87 9.95 -10.75
N GLY A 152 4.45 9.34 -11.86
CA GLY A 152 3.16 9.61 -12.50
C GLY A 152 3.06 10.89 -13.33
N PHE A 153 4.18 11.55 -13.65
CA PHE A 153 4.18 12.79 -14.44
C PHE A 153 4.40 12.54 -15.93
N ASP A 154 5.01 11.43 -16.30
CA ASP A 154 5.26 11.07 -17.68
C ASP A 154 4.49 9.78 -18.02
N GLU A 155 3.54 9.89 -18.96
CA GLU A 155 2.77 8.73 -19.43
C GLU A 155 3.67 7.72 -20.18
N THR A 156 4.86 8.14 -20.63
CA THR A 156 5.83 7.26 -21.27
C THR A 156 6.64 6.45 -20.27
N GLU A 157 6.73 6.88 -19.02
CA GLU A 157 7.46 6.18 -17.95
C GLU A 157 6.64 5.07 -17.28
N SER A 158 5.33 5.11 -17.36
CA SER A 158 4.46 4.03 -16.86
C SER A 158 4.72 2.67 -17.53
N ALA A 159 5.48 2.66 -18.62
CA ALA A 159 5.84 1.45 -19.37
C ALA A 159 7.36 1.12 -19.33
N LYS A 160 8.22 1.92 -18.69
CA LYS A 160 9.68 1.78 -18.85
C LYS A 160 10.53 1.74 -17.58
N ASN A 161 10.04 2.08 -16.42
CA ASN A 161 10.85 2.05 -15.20
C ASN A 161 10.65 0.74 -14.42
N GLY A 162 11.22 -0.31 -14.98
CA GLY A 162 11.61 -1.49 -14.23
C GLY A 162 12.92 -1.25 -13.49
N ASP A 163 13.05 -0.17 -12.70
CA ASP A 163 14.19 0.00 -11.82
C ASP A 163 13.79 0.79 -10.58
N ALA A 164 13.78 0.10 -9.46
CA ALA A 164 13.95 0.52 -8.08
C ALA A 164 12.85 1.37 -7.40
N ALA A 165 11.77 1.79 -8.05
CA ALA A 165 10.66 2.46 -7.37
C ALA A 165 9.28 1.92 -7.76
N ASP A 166 9.23 0.87 -8.54
CA ASP A 166 7.99 0.26 -9.03
C ASP A 166 7.58 -0.96 -8.20
N ASN A 167 7.73 -0.84 -6.88
CA ASN A 167 7.19 -1.82 -5.95
C ASN A 167 5.78 -1.44 -5.50
N ALA A 168 4.98 -0.91 -6.40
CA ALA A 168 3.58 -0.63 -6.15
C ALA A 168 2.64 -1.64 -6.81
N THR A 169 3.15 -2.66 -7.38
CA THR A 169 2.53 -3.96 -7.38
C THR A 169 3.32 -4.76 -6.36
N ALA A 170 2.85 -4.84 -5.13
CA ALA A 170 3.33 -5.90 -4.26
C ALA A 170 3.12 -7.17 -5.07
N ASP A 171 4.21 -7.66 -5.68
CA ASP A 171 4.21 -9.00 -6.27
C ASP A 171 3.81 -9.91 -5.12
N PRO A 172 2.63 -10.53 -5.15
CA PRO A 172 2.19 -11.39 -4.06
C PRO A 172 3.21 -12.49 -3.78
N GLU A 173 4.11 -12.77 -4.74
CA GLU A 173 5.19 -13.74 -4.62
C GLU A 173 6.48 -13.15 -4.05
N ALA A 174 6.71 -11.83 -4.12
CA ALA A 174 8.00 -11.21 -3.79
C ALA A 174 8.47 -11.44 -2.34
N ASN A 175 7.54 -11.69 -1.43
CA ASN A 175 7.82 -11.97 -0.02
C ASN A 175 7.40 -13.38 0.43
N MET A 176 6.85 -14.20 -0.47
CA MET A 176 6.50 -15.58 -0.14
C MET A 176 7.74 -16.46 -0.20
N LYS A 177 8.00 -17.16 0.89
CA LYS A 177 9.01 -18.22 0.91
C LYS A 177 8.35 -19.51 0.41
N PHE A 178 8.87 -20.02 -0.70
CA PHE A 178 8.43 -21.29 -1.23
C PHE A 178 9.38 -22.40 -0.79
N SER A 179 8.80 -23.52 -0.38
CA SER A 179 9.53 -24.77 -0.21
C SER A 179 9.24 -25.67 -1.41
N ASP A 180 10.28 -26.16 -2.04
CA ASP A 180 10.14 -27.07 -3.18
C ASP A 180 9.47 -28.37 -2.74
N VAL A 181 8.46 -28.77 -3.46
CA VAL A 181 7.78 -30.05 -3.31
C VAL A 181 7.56 -30.66 -4.71
N ASN A 182 7.32 -31.96 -4.76
CA ASN A 182 6.94 -32.62 -6.01
C ASN A 182 5.92 -33.69 -5.65
N GLU A 183 4.67 -33.29 -5.62
CA GLU A 183 3.56 -34.14 -5.21
C GLU A 183 2.34 -33.97 -6.10
N THR A 184 1.58 -35.04 -6.27
CA THR A 184 0.30 -34.98 -6.98
C THR A 184 -0.79 -34.60 -5.98
N VAL A 185 -1.51 -33.52 -6.27
CA VAL A 185 -2.68 -33.08 -5.52
C VAL A 185 -3.94 -33.33 -6.31
N THR A 186 -5.04 -33.65 -5.62
CA THR A 186 -6.34 -33.90 -6.23
C THR A 186 -7.33 -32.85 -5.74
N ALA A 187 -8.01 -32.18 -6.67
CA ALA A 187 -9.06 -31.24 -6.35
C ALA A 187 -10.28 -31.98 -5.74
N LYS A 188 -10.71 -31.51 -4.57
CA LYS A 188 -11.91 -32.06 -3.89
C LYS A 188 -13.20 -31.36 -4.29
N GLU A 189 -13.05 -30.20 -4.92
CA GLU A 189 -14.14 -29.38 -5.48
C GLU A 189 -13.58 -28.60 -6.67
N SER A 190 -14.36 -27.69 -7.26
CA SER A 190 -13.85 -26.84 -8.34
C SER A 190 -12.86 -25.82 -7.79
N VAL A 191 -11.63 -25.83 -8.30
CA VAL A 191 -10.53 -24.96 -7.88
C VAL A 191 -9.92 -24.28 -9.09
N ASN A 192 -9.76 -22.96 -9.03
CA ASN A 192 -9.10 -22.20 -10.07
C ASN A 192 -7.58 -22.20 -9.87
N LEU A 193 -6.85 -22.57 -10.93
CA LEU A 193 -5.41 -22.33 -11.00
C LEU A 193 -5.17 -20.94 -11.56
N ARG A 194 -4.33 -20.16 -10.89
CA ARG A 194 -4.06 -18.78 -11.23
C ARG A 194 -2.58 -18.59 -11.55
N ASP A 195 -2.26 -17.50 -12.24
CA ASP A 195 -0.87 -17.16 -12.62
C ASP A 195 -0.04 -16.61 -11.45
N ILE A 196 -0.68 -16.03 -10.46
CA ILE A 196 -0.06 -15.54 -9.24
C ILE A 196 -0.89 -15.97 -8.02
N PRO A 197 -0.32 -16.04 -6.81
CA PRO A 197 -1.00 -16.47 -5.58
C PRO A 197 -1.92 -15.37 -5.04
N SER A 198 -2.94 -15.03 -5.81
CA SER A 198 -3.98 -14.06 -5.47
C SER A 198 -5.34 -14.54 -5.95
N GLN A 199 -6.40 -14.19 -5.22
CA GLN A 199 -7.79 -14.40 -5.62
C GLN A 199 -8.43 -13.14 -6.21
N GLY A 200 -7.69 -12.03 -6.25
CA GLY A 200 -8.15 -10.74 -6.75
C GLY A 200 -8.20 -10.64 -8.28
N ASN A 201 -8.56 -9.44 -8.74
CA ASN A 201 -8.63 -9.11 -10.18
C ASN A 201 -7.25 -8.98 -10.85
N ASP A 202 -6.19 -8.96 -10.07
CA ASP A 202 -4.79 -8.93 -10.47
C ASP A 202 -4.28 -10.28 -10.97
N SER A 203 -5.00 -11.36 -10.67
CA SER A 203 -4.66 -12.71 -11.08
C SER A 203 -5.57 -13.22 -12.19
N THR A 204 -4.98 -13.92 -13.15
CA THR A 204 -5.71 -14.54 -14.26
C THR A 204 -5.92 -16.02 -14.00
N ILE A 205 -7.13 -16.50 -14.16
CA ILE A 205 -7.41 -17.94 -14.11
C ILE A 205 -6.79 -18.58 -15.34
N LYS A 206 -5.81 -19.44 -15.15
CA LYS A 206 -5.13 -20.21 -16.22
C LYS A 206 -5.83 -21.52 -16.53
N ALA A 207 -6.43 -22.15 -15.51
CA ALA A 207 -7.22 -23.37 -15.64
C ALA A 207 -8.16 -23.51 -14.46
N THR A 208 -9.14 -24.38 -14.60
CA THR A 208 -10.01 -24.81 -13.49
C THR A 208 -9.89 -26.32 -13.36
N LEU A 209 -9.56 -26.80 -12.18
CA LEU A 209 -9.62 -28.20 -11.81
C LEU A 209 -11.00 -28.49 -11.22
N ASN A 210 -11.66 -29.53 -11.70
CA ASN A 210 -12.90 -30.01 -11.14
C ASN A 210 -12.66 -31.11 -10.10
N ASN A 211 -13.66 -31.48 -9.35
CA ASN A 211 -13.56 -32.57 -8.39
C ASN A 211 -13.00 -33.83 -9.02
N GLY A 212 -11.91 -34.34 -8.49
CA GLY A 212 -11.19 -35.51 -8.97
C GLY A 212 -10.04 -35.22 -9.95
N ASP A 213 -9.96 -34.01 -10.51
CA ASP A 213 -8.82 -33.61 -11.35
C ASP A 213 -7.54 -33.53 -10.52
N THR A 214 -6.40 -33.79 -11.15
CA THR A 214 -5.11 -33.80 -10.50
C THR A 214 -4.18 -32.77 -11.11
N ALA A 215 -3.27 -32.24 -10.27
CA ALA A 215 -2.16 -31.39 -10.69
C ALA A 215 -0.89 -31.78 -9.93
N THR A 216 0.27 -31.46 -10.48
CA THR A 216 1.54 -31.57 -9.77
C THR A 216 1.82 -30.28 -9.05
N ARG A 217 1.95 -30.34 -7.72
CA ARG A 217 2.38 -29.21 -6.90
C ARG A 217 3.89 -29.24 -6.82
N THR A 218 4.56 -28.16 -7.22
CA THR A 218 6.01 -28.04 -7.25
C THR A 218 6.58 -27.13 -6.15
N GLY A 219 5.72 -26.36 -5.49
CA GLY A 219 6.09 -25.51 -4.37
C GLY A 219 4.92 -25.34 -3.41
N VAL A 220 5.24 -25.00 -2.17
CA VAL A 220 4.27 -24.60 -1.13
C VAL A 220 4.80 -23.33 -0.48
N SER A 221 4.00 -22.26 -0.45
CA SER A 221 4.38 -21.05 0.24
C SER A 221 4.14 -21.16 1.76
N ASP A 222 4.80 -20.31 2.52
CA ASP A 222 4.56 -20.14 3.96
C ASP A 222 3.15 -19.60 4.28
N SER A 223 2.47 -19.01 3.30
CA SER A 223 1.06 -18.57 3.38
C SER A 223 0.04 -19.64 2.92
N GLY A 224 0.51 -20.80 2.46
CA GLY A 224 -0.35 -21.93 2.08
C GLY A 224 -0.76 -21.98 0.60
N TRP A 225 -0.11 -21.19 -0.27
CA TRP A 225 -0.26 -21.30 -1.75
C TRP A 225 0.60 -22.40 -2.31
#